data_c3a4b45c603b3083413214ea91a3ad51
#
_entry.id   c3a4b45c603b3083413214ea91a3ad51
#
_cell.length_a   1.000
_cell.length_b   1.000
_cell.length_c   1.000
_cell.angle_alpha   90.00
_cell.angle_beta   90.00
_cell.angle_gamma   90.00
#
_symmetry.space_group_name_H-M   'P 1'
#
loop_
_entity.id
_entity.type
_entity.pdbx_description
1 polymer ?
#
loop_
_entity_poly.entity_id
_entity_poly.type
_entity_poly.pdbx_seq_one_letter_code
_entity_poly.pdbx_strand_id
1 'polypeptide(L)'
;LGEPSEVEMGIAMAFKGSMQIELIQQHNDAPSMYQDFINEYGEGIQHVCFYPEDYDSALESLTGTGMNVRQDGAIRGMRFAYLEGLDGNVLELGAIPKKVRLRRQDDIASAACWDGFDPVRIFN
;
A
#
# COMPACT_ATOMS: atom_id res chain seq x y z
N LEU A 1 -11.06 13.85 -6.79
CA LEU A 1 -10.77 12.56 -7.43
C LEU A 1 -10.48 12.78 -8.90
N GLY A 2 -9.43 12.13 -9.42
CA GLY A 2 -9.06 12.18 -10.83
C GLY A 2 -8.05 13.26 -11.21
N GLU A 3 -7.58 14.07 -10.27
CA GLU A 3 -6.47 14.99 -10.54
C GLU A 3 -5.14 14.25 -10.32
N PRO A 4 -4.21 14.32 -11.32
CA PRO A 4 -2.87 13.78 -11.16
C PRO A 4 -2.13 14.44 -10.00
N SER A 5 -1.35 13.66 -9.27
CA SER A 5 -0.48 14.17 -8.21
C SER A 5 0.93 13.59 -8.35
N GLU A 6 1.93 14.43 -8.21
CA GLU A 6 3.35 14.07 -8.29
C GLU A 6 3.91 13.83 -6.89
N VAL A 7 3.38 12.83 -6.19
CA VAL A 7 3.82 12.45 -4.85
C VAL A 7 5.21 11.78 -4.93
N GLU A 8 6.15 12.29 -4.16
CA GLU A 8 7.46 11.66 -3.96
C GLU A 8 7.48 10.93 -2.61
N MET A 9 7.71 9.63 -2.63
CA MET A 9 7.65 8.79 -1.43
C MET A 9 8.90 7.94 -1.24
N GLY A 10 9.30 7.81 0.03
CA GLY A 10 10.12 6.71 0.52
C GLY A 10 9.23 5.61 1.09
N ILE A 11 9.51 4.36 0.72
CA ILE A 11 8.80 3.20 1.22
C ILE A 11 9.81 2.21 1.78
N ALA A 12 9.58 1.76 3.01
CA ALA A 12 10.31 0.65 3.61
C ALA A 12 9.34 -0.47 3.99
N MET A 13 9.74 -1.71 3.73
CA MET A 13 8.92 -2.89 3.96
C MET A 13 9.59 -3.84 4.93
N ALA A 14 8.81 -4.44 5.82
CA ALA A 14 9.23 -5.53 6.68
C ALA A 14 8.18 -6.63 6.68
N PHE A 15 8.57 -7.85 7.08
CA PHE A 15 7.67 -8.99 7.17
C PHE A 15 7.71 -9.61 8.57
N LYS A 16 6.52 -9.93 9.08
CA LYS A 16 6.33 -10.77 10.25
C LYS A 16 5.43 -11.94 9.87
N GLY A 17 6.03 -13.11 9.61
CA GLY A 17 5.30 -14.19 8.95
C GLY A 17 4.83 -13.73 7.56
N SER A 18 3.57 -13.94 7.24
CA SER A 18 2.97 -13.49 5.96
C SER A 18 2.49 -12.03 5.97
N MET A 19 2.48 -11.38 7.14
CA MET A 19 2.09 -9.97 7.26
C MET A 19 3.21 -9.07 6.76
N GLN A 20 2.90 -8.17 5.85
CA GLN A 20 3.76 -7.07 5.43
C GLN A 20 3.44 -5.84 6.26
N ILE A 21 4.49 -5.19 6.74
CA ILE A 21 4.42 -3.86 7.36
C ILE A 21 5.09 -2.91 6.39
N GLU A 22 4.41 -1.83 6.03
CA GLU A 22 4.90 -0.82 5.13
C GLU A 22 4.99 0.52 5.86
N LEU A 23 6.18 1.10 5.85
CA LEU A 23 6.42 2.45 6.36
C LEU A 23 6.48 3.39 5.17
N ILE A 24 5.62 4.40 5.17
CA ILE A 24 5.49 5.36 4.08
C ILE A 24 5.87 6.73 4.59
N GLN A 25 6.75 7.41 3.86
CA GLN A 25 7.11 8.80 4.11
C GLN A 25 7.01 9.59 2.80
N GLN A 26 6.18 10.61 2.79
CA GLN A 26 6.14 11.57 1.68
C GLN A 26 7.25 12.60 1.84
N HIS A 27 7.94 12.93 0.72
CA HIS A 27 9.10 13.83 0.72
C HIS A 27 8.82 15.21 0.13
N ASN A 28 7.63 15.40 -0.48
CA ASN A 28 7.20 16.69 -1.04
C ASN A 28 5.81 17.07 -0.52
N ASP A 29 5.37 18.31 -0.82
CA ASP A 29 4.08 18.85 -0.38
C ASP A 29 2.95 18.59 -1.40
N ALA A 30 3.11 17.63 -2.32
CA ALA A 30 2.07 17.30 -3.28
C ALA A 30 0.81 16.78 -2.57
N PRO A 31 -0.39 17.20 -3.00
CA PRO A 31 -1.63 16.76 -2.37
C PRO A 31 -1.77 15.23 -2.46
N SER A 32 -2.03 14.59 -1.32
CA SER A 32 -2.24 13.14 -1.24
C SER A 32 -3.02 12.78 0.01
N MET A 33 -3.62 11.58 -0.01
CA MET A 33 -4.25 11.03 1.18
C MET A 33 -3.26 10.72 2.32
N TYR A 34 -1.96 10.54 2.02
CA TYR A 34 -0.92 10.36 3.03
C TYR A 34 -0.67 11.66 3.79
N GLN A 35 -0.57 12.78 3.06
CA GLN A 35 -0.39 14.09 3.65
C GLN A 35 -1.62 14.52 4.46
N ASP A 36 -2.84 14.25 3.94
CA ASP A 36 -4.09 14.51 4.65
C ASP A 36 -4.13 13.76 5.98
N PHE A 37 -3.78 12.46 5.97
CA PHE A 37 -3.73 11.64 7.18
C PHE A 37 -2.75 12.17 8.22
N ILE A 38 -1.51 12.49 7.81
CA ILE A 38 -0.48 13.03 8.72
C ILE A 38 -0.92 14.37 9.32
N ASN A 39 -1.54 15.24 8.52
CA ASN A 39 -2.00 16.55 8.99
C ASN A 39 -3.14 16.42 10.01
N GLU A 40 -4.03 15.43 9.86
CA GLU A 40 -5.19 15.27 10.72
C GLU A 40 -4.90 14.42 11.97
N TYR A 41 -4.15 13.33 11.80
CA TYR A 41 -3.97 12.32 12.86
C TYR A 41 -2.53 12.16 13.35
N GLY A 42 -1.53 12.73 12.65
CA GLY A 42 -0.13 12.47 12.90
C GLY A 42 0.30 11.09 12.38
N GLU A 43 1.36 10.52 12.97
CA GLU A 43 1.85 9.19 12.61
C GLU A 43 0.90 8.10 13.11
N GLY A 44 0.67 7.08 12.29
CA GLY A 44 -0.19 5.97 12.68
C GLY A 44 -0.48 4.99 11.54
N ILE A 45 -1.41 4.08 11.79
CA ILE A 45 -1.89 3.13 10.77
C ILE A 45 -2.89 3.87 9.87
N GLN A 46 -2.51 4.08 8.62
CA GLN A 46 -3.32 4.82 7.67
C GLN A 46 -4.25 3.89 6.87
N HIS A 47 -3.79 2.71 6.47
CA HIS A 47 -4.59 1.75 5.72
C HIS A 47 -4.21 0.30 5.99
N VAL A 48 -5.07 -0.61 5.52
CA VAL A 48 -4.79 -2.04 5.41
C VAL A 48 -4.90 -2.42 3.94
N CYS A 49 -3.91 -3.17 3.43
CA CYS A 49 -3.85 -3.58 2.02
C CYS A 49 -4.19 -5.06 1.84
N PHE A 50 -4.96 -5.35 0.79
CA PHE A 50 -5.25 -6.70 0.32
C PHE A 50 -4.88 -6.87 -1.15
N TYR A 51 -4.45 -8.09 -1.49
CA TYR A 51 -4.13 -8.50 -2.86
C TYR A 51 -5.13 -9.58 -3.29
N PRO A 52 -6.32 -9.22 -3.79
CA PRO A 52 -7.31 -10.19 -4.24
C PRO A 52 -6.80 -10.95 -5.49
N GLU A 53 -7.37 -12.13 -5.75
CA GLU A 53 -7.08 -12.86 -6.97
C GLU A 53 -7.64 -12.15 -8.20
N ASP A 54 -8.87 -11.61 -8.09
CA ASP A 54 -9.51 -10.80 -9.10
C ASP A 54 -9.71 -9.38 -8.57
N TYR A 55 -8.82 -8.49 -8.99
CA TYR A 55 -8.79 -7.10 -8.56
C TYR A 55 -10.05 -6.32 -9.02
N ASP A 56 -10.46 -6.51 -10.28
CA ASP A 56 -11.54 -5.73 -10.85
C ASP A 56 -12.89 -6.13 -10.20
N SER A 57 -13.12 -7.41 -10.00
CA SER A 57 -14.30 -7.93 -9.29
C SER A 57 -14.33 -7.47 -7.82
N ALA A 58 -13.19 -7.47 -7.15
CA ALA A 58 -13.09 -6.99 -5.77
C ALA A 58 -13.38 -5.49 -5.66
N LEU A 59 -12.84 -4.68 -6.58
CA LEU A 59 -13.07 -3.24 -6.64
C LEU A 59 -14.54 -2.93 -6.88
N GLU A 60 -15.18 -3.60 -7.85
CA GLU A 60 -16.61 -3.47 -8.14
C GLU A 60 -17.48 -3.85 -6.92
N SER A 61 -17.15 -4.94 -6.27
CA SER A 61 -17.86 -5.40 -5.07
C SER A 61 -17.81 -4.38 -3.94
N LEU A 62 -16.62 -3.84 -3.63
CA LEU A 62 -16.43 -2.87 -2.54
C LEU A 62 -17.11 -1.54 -2.85
N THR A 63 -16.99 -1.03 -4.07
CA THR A 63 -17.68 0.20 -4.48
C THR A 63 -19.20 0.02 -4.46
N GLY A 64 -19.68 -1.19 -4.80
CA GLY A 64 -21.10 -1.56 -4.69
C GLY A 64 -21.63 -1.56 -3.25
N THR A 65 -20.78 -1.71 -2.24
CA THR A 65 -21.16 -1.57 -0.82
C THR A 65 -21.18 -0.12 -0.31
N GLY A 66 -20.82 0.84 -1.15
CA GLY A 66 -20.79 2.26 -0.81
C GLY A 66 -19.43 2.79 -0.40
N MET A 67 -18.35 2.00 -0.54
CA MET A 67 -16.99 2.52 -0.37
C MET A 67 -16.61 3.45 -1.53
N ASN A 68 -15.93 4.53 -1.22
CA ASN A 68 -15.51 5.53 -2.21
C ASN A 68 -14.02 5.39 -2.52
N VAL A 69 -13.68 5.35 -3.82
CA VAL A 69 -12.27 5.43 -4.24
C VAL A 69 -11.78 6.85 -3.98
N ARG A 70 -10.75 6.96 -3.14
CA ARG A 70 -10.10 8.23 -2.77
C ARG A 70 -8.89 8.51 -3.64
N GLN A 71 -8.12 7.48 -3.93
CA GLN A 71 -6.93 7.55 -4.77
C GLN A 71 -6.75 6.22 -5.48
N ASP A 72 -6.33 6.25 -6.73
CA ASP A 72 -5.97 5.05 -7.47
C ASP A 72 -4.78 5.33 -8.38
N GLY A 73 -4.15 4.29 -8.87
CA GLY A 73 -3.01 4.43 -9.76
C GLY A 73 -2.44 3.12 -10.25
N ALA A 74 -1.40 3.29 -11.09
CA ALA A 74 -0.61 2.17 -11.56
C ALA A 74 0.87 2.56 -11.60
N ILE A 75 1.72 1.69 -11.06
CA ILE A 75 3.16 1.89 -11.06
C ILE A 75 3.88 0.57 -11.34
N ARG A 76 4.80 0.56 -12.32
CA ARG A 76 5.63 -0.61 -12.68
C ARG A 76 4.83 -1.91 -12.89
N GLY A 77 3.61 -1.80 -13.45
CA GLY A 77 2.70 -2.92 -13.71
C GLY A 77 1.88 -3.39 -12.50
N MET A 78 2.00 -2.73 -11.37
CA MET A 78 1.07 -2.87 -10.24
C MET A 78 -0.07 -1.89 -10.40
N ARG A 79 -1.27 -2.27 -9.97
CA ARG A 79 -2.42 -1.36 -9.83
C ARG A 79 -2.81 -1.29 -8.37
N PHE A 80 -3.30 -0.16 -7.93
CA PHE A 80 -3.82 0.01 -6.58
C PHE A 80 -5.04 0.93 -6.58
N ALA A 81 -5.90 0.76 -5.57
CA ALA A 81 -6.97 1.68 -5.26
C ALA A 81 -7.13 1.76 -3.74
N TYR A 82 -7.17 2.97 -3.22
CA TYR A 82 -7.55 3.26 -1.84
C TYR A 82 -9.03 3.57 -1.77
N LEU A 83 -9.76 2.80 -0.97
CA LEU A 83 -11.19 2.96 -0.76
C LEU A 83 -11.43 3.38 0.69
N GLU A 84 -12.28 4.39 0.86
CA GLU A 84 -12.72 4.87 2.17
C GLU A 84 -14.14 4.38 2.45
N GLY A 85 -14.32 3.73 3.57
CA GLY A 85 -15.61 3.34 4.10
C GLY A 85 -16.35 4.50 4.77
N LEU A 86 -17.62 4.28 5.12
CA LEU A 86 -18.46 5.28 5.82
C LEU A 86 -17.94 5.62 7.24
N ASP A 87 -17.14 4.76 7.80
CA ASP A 87 -16.49 4.90 9.12
C ASP A 87 -15.10 5.58 9.05
N GLY A 88 -14.68 6.02 7.85
CA GLY A 88 -13.39 6.66 7.63
C GLY A 88 -12.20 5.69 7.53
N ASN A 89 -12.41 4.39 7.71
CA ASN A 89 -11.35 3.41 7.52
C ASN A 89 -10.95 3.32 6.05
N VAL A 90 -9.64 3.23 5.81
CA VAL A 90 -9.08 3.12 4.46
C VAL A 90 -8.59 1.71 4.18
N LEU A 91 -9.08 1.16 3.08
CA LEU A 91 -8.70 -0.13 2.53
C LEU A 91 -7.96 0.08 1.22
N GLU A 92 -6.78 -0.50 1.07
CA GLU A 92 -6.09 -0.59 -0.21
C GLU A 92 -6.38 -1.94 -0.88
N LEU A 93 -6.75 -1.91 -2.14
CA LEU A 93 -6.67 -3.06 -3.03
C LEU A 93 -5.45 -2.94 -3.91
N GLY A 94 -4.64 -4.00 -3.95
CA GLY A 94 -3.48 -4.08 -4.83
C GLY A 94 -3.60 -5.23 -5.83
N ALA A 95 -3.25 -4.98 -7.09
CA ALA A 95 -2.99 -5.99 -8.09
C ALA A 95 -1.49 -6.03 -8.38
N ILE A 96 -0.83 -7.11 -8.00
CA ILE A 96 0.61 -7.27 -8.16
C ILE A 96 0.96 -8.32 -9.22
N PRO A 97 1.92 -8.03 -10.14
CA PRO A 97 2.40 -9.00 -11.11
C PRO A 97 2.96 -10.27 -10.46
N LYS A 98 2.93 -11.38 -11.18
CA LYS A 98 3.49 -12.66 -10.71
C LYS A 98 4.93 -12.52 -10.19
N LYS A 99 5.77 -11.73 -10.87
CA LYS A 99 7.16 -11.47 -10.46
C LYS A 99 7.24 -10.82 -9.07
N VAL A 100 6.37 -9.86 -8.79
CA VAL A 100 6.32 -9.18 -7.48
C VAL A 100 5.81 -10.14 -6.41
N ARG A 101 4.81 -10.96 -6.73
CA ARG A 101 4.28 -11.99 -5.83
C ARG A 101 5.34 -13.03 -5.44
N LEU A 102 6.17 -13.47 -6.39
CA LEU A 102 7.27 -14.40 -6.12
C LEU A 102 8.34 -13.74 -5.24
N ARG A 103 8.72 -12.50 -5.55
CA ARG A 103 9.68 -11.76 -4.72
C ARG A 103 9.20 -11.61 -3.27
N ARG A 104 7.91 -11.33 -3.03
CA ARG A 104 7.37 -11.29 -1.67
C ARG A 104 7.57 -12.60 -0.90
N GLN A 105 7.50 -13.74 -1.56
CA GLN A 105 7.78 -15.04 -0.93
C GLN A 105 9.24 -15.14 -0.49
N ASP A 106 10.18 -14.68 -1.33
CA ASP A 106 11.60 -14.65 -1.01
C ASP A 106 11.90 -13.68 0.15
N ASP A 107 11.23 -12.51 0.18
CA ASP A 107 11.36 -11.53 1.25
C ASP A 107 10.83 -12.07 2.58
N ILE A 108 9.69 -12.77 2.58
CA ILE A 108 9.12 -13.46 3.74
C ILE A 108 10.10 -14.53 4.28
N ALA A 109 10.63 -15.37 3.40
CA ALA A 109 11.60 -16.40 3.76
C ALA A 109 12.87 -15.78 4.35
N SER A 110 13.36 -14.71 3.73
CA SER A 110 14.54 -13.97 4.19
C SER A 110 14.31 -13.32 5.56
N ALA A 111 13.14 -12.76 5.82
CA ALA A 111 12.79 -12.19 7.11
C ALA A 111 12.69 -13.26 8.21
N ALA A 112 12.19 -14.44 7.87
CA ALA A 112 12.09 -15.57 8.82
C ALA A 112 13.46 -16.11 9.24
N CYS A 113 14.49 -15.97 8.41
CA CYS A 113 15.86 -16.43 8.66
C CYS A 113 16.82 -15.29 9.08
N TRP A 114 16.29 -14.09 9.37
CA TRP A 114 17.14 -12.95 9.73
C TRP A 114 17.83 -13.19 11.08
N ASP A 115 19.14 -12.97 11.09
CA ASP A 115 20.03 -13.20 12.25
C ASP A 115 20.09 -12.03 13.25
N GLY A 116 19.38 -10.93 12.97
CA GLY A 116 19.37 -9.73 13.81
C GLY A 116 20.37 -8.65 13.42
N PHE A 117 21.18 -8.88 12.36
CA PHE A 117 22.16 -7.92 11.85
C PHE A 117 21.74 -7.39 10.47
N ASP A 118 22.24 -6.19 10.12
CA ASP A 118 21.99 -5.54 8.82
C ASP A 118 20.50 -5.55 8.40
N PRO A 119 19.63 -4.88 9.17
CA PRO A 119 18.18 -4.98 8.97
C PRO A 119 17.67 -4.29 7.69
N VAL A 120 18.48 -3.42 7.09
CA VAL A 120 18.06 -2.62 5.94
C VAL A 120 18.75 -3.09 4.67
N ARG A 121 17.93 -3.39 3.64
CA ARG A 121 18.39 -3.67 2.28
C ARG A 121 17.78 -2.64 1.35
N ILE A 122 18.62 -1.95 0.57
CA ILE A 122 18.18 -0.95 -0.39
C ILE A 122 18.03 -1.60 -1.75
N PHE A 123 16.86 -1.41 -2.36
CA PHE A 123 16.55 -1.87 -3.71
C PHE A 123 16.27 -0.66 -4.60
N ASN A 124 17.05 -0.52 -5.67
CA ASN A 124 16.91 0.54 -6.68
C ASN A 124 16.05 0.08 -7.86
#